data_a60e5e70958b10366570884be37bba1a
#
_entry.id   a60e5e70958b10366570884be37bba1a
#
_cell.length_a   1.000
_cell.length_b   1.000
_cell.length_c   1.000
_cell.angle_alpha   90.00
_cell.angle_beta   90.00
_cell.angle_gamma   90.00
#
_symmetry.space_group_name_H-M   'P 1'
#
loop_
_entity.id
_entity.type
_entity.pdbx_description
1 polymer ?
#
loop_
_entity_poly.entity_id
_entity_poly.type
_entity_poly.pdbx_seq_one_letter_code
_entity_poly.pdbx_strand_id
1 'polypeptide(L)'
;DGAIVIDLSKVEPMIALPFHPSNCHTIREFNENLEDILANVDAEAAKLLNLRTPAVPLRSKIKNGRFIVDQAFVGGCSGGLYQNIMQMAEILKDSSIGSGSFALSIYPASQPMMIKLTENGALTRLMSAGATIRSAFCGPCFGAGDVPANGGFSVRHSTRNFPNREGSKPSEGQIAYVALMDARSIAATALNGGVLTAATDLENPPVDTPETDYSFNEAPYVHRVYSGFGRPDPSAELVLGPNIADWPEQIPLPENLMIGIASAIYDPVTTTDELIPSGETSSYRSNPVKLASFTLSRKDPEYVGRAQAVRSLELERRSLNDNSGVSGRKPSPQLTEFLDGNDYRTCGIGSAVFALKPGDGSAREQAASCQRVLGGVCNIASDYATKRYRSNVINWGMLPFTLDDAESYGIAPGDRVYVPNVRKALIEGNTKLQATLIQGGKRTEIVLNLPGISKDERDIILAGCLINYYATH
;
A
#
# COMPACT_ATOMS: atom_id res chain seq x y z
N ASP A 1 -14.51 -8.42 -28.27
CA ASP A 1 -14.71 -8.27 -26.83
C ASP A 1 -16.05 -8.89 -26.47
N GLY A 2 -16.11 -9.67 -25.39
CA GLY A 2 -17.31 -10.36 -24.90
C GLY A 2 -17.87 -9.69 -23.65
N ALA A 3 -19.07 -10.10 -23.23
CA ALA A 3 -19.69 -9.72 -21.97
C ALA A 3 -19.57 -10.89 -20.98
N ILE A 4 -19.26 -10.55 -19.71
CA ILE A 4 -19.32 -11.49 -18.59
C ILE A 4 -20.57 -11.14 -17.79
N VAL A 5 -21.46 -12.10 -17.61
CA VAL A 5 -22.69 -11.93 -16.79
C VAL A 5 -22.51 -12.76 -15.52
N ILE A 6 -22.60 -12.11 -14.36
CA ILE A 6 -22.54 -12.75 -13.05
C ILE A 6 -23.89 -12.56 -12.36
N ASP A 7 -24.55 -13.68 -12.06
CA ASP A 7 -25.79 -13.69 -11.28
C ASP A 7 -25.43 -13.59 -9.78
N LEU A 8 -25.57 -12.42 -9.21
CA LEU A 8 -25.21 -12.16 -7.81
C LEU A 8 -26.06 -12.98 -6.82
N SER A 9 -27.26 -13.44 -7.21
CA SER A 9 -28.10 -14.29 -6.36
C SER A 9 -27.54 -15.67 -6.11
N LYS A 10 -26.56 -16.09 -6.93
CA LYS A 10 -25.85 -17.38 -6.83
C LYS A 10 -24.51 -17.29 -6.13
N VAL A 11 -24.07 -16.08 -5.75
CA VAL A 11 -22.79 -15.88 -5.05
C VAL A 11 -23.01 -16.20 -3.57
N GLU A 12 -22.34 -17.26 -3.10
CA GLU A 12 -22.35 -17.64 -1.69
C GLU A 12 -21.48 -16.68 -0.85
N PRO A 13 -21.73 -16.53 0.48
CA PRO A 13 -20.82 -15.82 1.37
C PRO A 13 -19.41 -16.43 1.35
N MET A 14 -18.40 -15.57 1.21
CA MET A 14 -17.02 -15.98 1.05
C MET A 14 -16.12 -15.51 2.20
N ILE A 15 -15.04 -16.25 2.40
CA ILE A 15 -13.93 -15.89 3.26
C ILE A 15 -12.64 -15.86 2.43
N ALA A 16 -11.90 -14.75 2.50
CA ALA A 16 -10.55 -14.68 1.95
C ALA A 16 -9.55 -14.88 3.08
N LEU A 17 -8.89 -16.04 3.08
CA LEU A 17 -8.01 -16.50 4.15
C LEU A 17 -6.67 -15.71 4.16
N PRO A 18 -5.93 -15.72 5.28
CA PRO A 18 -4.58 -15.16 5.30
C PRO A 18 -3.71 -15.85 4.23
N PHE A 19 -2.76 -15.22 3.61
CA PHE A 19 -2.20 -13.89 3.76
C PHE A 19 -2.38 -13.07 2.48
N HIS A 20 -3.34 -13.44 1.64
CA HIS A 20 -3.62 -12.74 0.39
C HIS A 20 -5.13 -12.76 0.08
N PRO A 21 -5.71 -11.66 -0.47
CA PRO A 21 -7.15 -11.60 -0.77
C PRO A 21 -7.63 -12.63 -1.80
N SER A 22 -6.75 -13.19 -2.63
CA SER A 22 -7.11 -14.24 -3.61
C SER A 22 -7.22 -15.65 -3.00
N ASN A 23 -6.84 -15.84 -1.73
CA ASN A 23 -7.03 -17.11 -1.04
C ASN A 23 -8.50 -17.26 -0.58
N CYS A 24 -9.40 -17.34 -1.55
CA CYS A 24 -10.84 -17.29 -1.35
C CYS A 24 -11.49 -18.66 -1.38
N HIS A 25 -12.40 -18.90 -0.43
CA HIS A 25 -13.29 -20.04 -0.35
C HIS A 25 -14.71 -19.56 -0.01
N THR A 26 -15.74 -20.33 -0.37
CA THR A 26 -17.04 -20.12 0.29
C THR A 26 -16.90 -20.49 1.78
N ILE A 27 -17.67 -19.83 2.65
CA ILE A 27 -17.64 -20.16 4.10
C ILE A 27 -18.08 -21.61 4.30
N ARG A 28 -18.98 -22.12 3.47
CA ARG A 28 -19.42 -23.50 3.47
C ARG A 28 -18.27 -24.46 3.15
N GLU A 29 -17.56 -24.24 2.03
CA GLU A 29 -16.39 -25.04 1.63
C GLU A 29 -15.29 -25.03 2.70
N PHE A 30 -15.03 -23.88 3.30
CA PHE A 30 -14.07 -23.74 4.39
C PHE A 30 -14.49 -24.60 5.61
N ASN A 31 -15.76 -24.50 6.04
CA ASN A 31 -16.26 -25.25 7.20
C ASN A 31 -16.30 -26.77 6.96
N GLU A 32 -16.47 -27.22 5.72
CA GLU A 32 -16.45 -28.64 5.34
C GLU A 32 -15.03 -29.21 5.26
N ASN A 33 -13.99 -28.38 5.01
CA ASN A 33 -12.63 -28.82 4.73
C ASN A 33 -11.58 -28.15 5.63
N LEU A 34 -11.92 -27.90 6.91
CA LEU A 34 -11.11 -27.13 7.87
C LEU A 34 -9.66 -27.61 7.97
N GLU A 35 -9.46 -28.93 8.12
CA GLU A 35 -8.12 -29.51 8.38
C GLU A 35 -7.16 -29.26 7.21
N ASP A 36 -7.60 -29.48 5.99
CA ASP A 36 -6.75 -29.37 4.81
C ASP A 36 -6.47 -27.91 4.45
N ILE A 37 -7.50 -27.06 4.52
CA ILE A 37 -7.36 -25.63 4.21
C ILE A 37 -6.46 -24.95 5.23
N LEU A 38 -6.66 -25.21 6.53
CA LEU A 38 -5.84 -24.60 7.60
C LEU A 38 -4.39 -25.10 7.57
N ALA A 39 -4.14 -26.34 7.13
CA ALA A 39 -2.78 -26.84 6.96
C ALA A 39 -1.97 -26.01 5.95
N ASN A 40 -2.60 -25.56 4.87
CA ASN A 40 -1.95 -24.70 3.88
C ASN A 40 -1.63 -23.31 4.46
N VAL A 41 -2.56 -22.71 5.22
CA VAL A 41 -2.34 -21.42 5.87
C VAL A 41 -1.22 -21.52 6.94
N ASP A 42 -1.19 -22.60 7.72
CA ASP A 42 -0.13 -22.85 8.70
C ASP A 42 1.24 -23.02 8.03
N ALA A 43 1.30 -23.69 6.88
CA ALA A 43 2.54 -23.82 6.11
C ALA A 43 3.06 -22.49 5.58
N GLU A 44 2.18 -21.60 5.12
CA GLU A 44 2.54 -20.23 4.72
C GLU A 44 3.01 -19.39 5.91
N ALA A 45 2.32 -19.47 7.04
CA ALA A 45 2.72 -18.80 8.28
C ALA A 45 4.13 -19.20 8.72
N ALA A 46 4.46 -20.48 8.63
CA ALA A 46 5.79 -20.99 8.96
C ALA A 46 6.89 -20.40 8.06
N LYS A 47 6.61 -20.22 6.78
CA LYS A 47 7.54 -19.54 5.83
C LYS A 47 7.75 -18.07 6.21
N LEU A 48 6.69 -17.35 6.53
CA LEU A 48 6.74 -15.93 6.88
C LEU A 48 7.53 -15.67 8.18
N LEU A 49 7.46 -16.56 9.17
CA LEU A 49 8.20 -16.47 10.42
C LEU A 49 9.65 -16.91 10.32
N ASN A 50 10.10 -17.39 9.16
CA ASN A 50 11.46 -17.94 8.96
C ASN A 50 11.83 -19.01 9.99
N LEU A 51 10.85 -19.80 10.46
CA LEU A 51 10.96 -20.92 11.40
C LEU A 51 11.63 -20.60 12.75
N ARG A 52 11.88 -19.35 13.08
CA ARG A 52 12.51 -18.95 14.36
C ARG A 52 11.55 -18.98 15.55
N THR A 53 10.25 -18.89 15.27
CA THR A 53 9.19 -18.96 16.28
C THR A 53 8.13 -19.94 15.76
N PRO A 54 7.71 -20.96 16.54
CA PRO A 54 6.63 -21.82 16.10
C PRO A 54 5.36 -21.00 15.97
N ALA A 55 4.76 -21.01 14.78
CA ALA A 55 3.42 -20.47 14.58
C ALA A 55 2.43 -21.22 15.46
N VAL A 56 1.45 -20.52 16.02
CA VAL A 56 0.34 -21.19 16.72
C VAL A 56 -0.53 -21.84 15.63
N PRO A 57 -0.65 -23.18 15.60
CA PRO A 57 -1.41 -23.84 14.55
C PRO A 57 -2.87 -23.43 14.56
N LEU A 58 -3.41 -23.01 13.43
CA LEU A 58 -4.82 -22.60 13.33
C LEU A 58 -5.80 -23.75 13.61
N ARG A 59 -5.35 -25.00 13.45
CA ARG A 59 -6.11 -26.18 13.86
C ARG A 59 -6.47 -26.18 15.34
N SER A 60 -5.69 -25.54 16.21
CA SER A 60 -6.03 -25.37 17.63
C SER A 60 -7.32 -24.57 17.87
N LYS A 61 -7.78 -23.86 16.85
CA LYS A 61 -9.05 -23.09 16.89
C LYS A 61 -10.27 -23.91 16.46
N ILE A 62 -10.08 -25.15 16.05
CA ILE A 62 -11.20 -26.07 15.78
C ILE A 62 -11.70 -26.60 17.12
N LYS A 63 -12.95 -26.32 17.47
CA LYS A 63 -13.63 -26.81 18.66
C LYS A 63 -14.94 -27.48 18.27
N ASN A 64 -15.12 -28.74 18.65
CA ASN A 64 -16.30 -29.52 18.29
C ASN A 64 -16.62 -29.52 16.78
N GLY A 65 -15.57 -29.62 15.94
CA GLY A 65 -15.71 -29.61 14.49
C GLY A 65 -16.05 -28.24 13.86
N ARG A 66 -15.97 -27.16 14.63
CA ARG A 66 -16.24 -25.78 14.15
C ARG A 66 -15.06 -24.88 14.37
N PHE A 67 -14.83 -23.95 13.47
CA PHE A 67 -13.75 -22.97 13.56
C PHE A 67 -14.16 -21.78 14.42
N ILE A 68 -13.31 -21.42 15.40
CA ILE A 68 -13.55 -20.31 16.32
C ILE A 68 -12.69 -19.11 15.96
N VAL A 69 -13.33 -17.98 15.74
CA VAL A 69 -12.74 -16.66 15.50
C VAL A 69 -12.51 -15.95 16.84
N ASP A 70 -11.39 -15.26 17.01
CA ASP A 70 -11.09 -14.53 18.25
C ASP A 70 -11.59 -13.08 18.18
N GLN A 71 -11.56 -12.48 17.01
CA GLN A 71 -11.86 -11.06 16.84
C GLN A 71 -12.56 -10.81 15.49
N ALA A 72 -13.48 -9.87 15.49
CA ALA A 72 -14.06 -9.35 14.26
C ALA A 72 -13.94 -7.82 14.19
N PHE A 73 -13.77 -7.30 12.97
CA PHE A 73 -13.70 -5.89 12.69
C PHE A 73 -14.51 -5.54 11.44
N VAL A 74 -15.36 -4.53 11.55
CA VAL A 74 -16.09 -3.95 10.42
C VAL A 74 -15.84 -2.46 10.39
N GLY A 75 -15.19 -1.97 9.31
CA GLY A 75 -14.82 -0.57 9.27
C GLY A 75 -14.03 -0.15 8.02
N GLY A 76 -13.56 1.08 8.05
CA GLY A 76 -12.85 1.69 6.93
C GLY A 76 -13.79 2.06 5.77
N CYS A 77 -13.19 2.36 4.62
CA CYS A 77 -13.93 2.85 3.44
C CYS A 77 -14.83 1.81 2.77
N SER A 78 -14.64 0.52 3.04
CA SER A 78 -15.46 -0.57 2.48
C SER A 78 -16.41 -1.16 3.52
N GLY A 79 -15.93 -1.54 4.69
CA GLY A 79 -16.72 -2.18 5.73
C GLY A 79 -17.62 -1.21 6.50
N GLY A 80 -17.12 0.01 6.78
CA GLY A 80 -17.80 1.01 7.58
C GLY A 80 -18.97 1.75 6.91
N LEU A 81 -19.44 1.28 5.74
CA LEU A 81 -20.56 1.89 5.04
C LEU A 81 -21.87 1.73 5.83
N TYR A 82 -22.76 2.72 5.65
CA TYR A 82 -24.04 2.80 6.35
C TYR A 82 -24.85 1.51 6.27
N GLN A 83 -25.04 0.96 5.06
CA GLN A 83 -25.81 -0.26 4.85
C GLN A 83 -25.21 -1.48 5.56
N ASN A 84 -23.89 -1.64 5.53
CA ASN A 84 -23.21 -2.75 6.19
C ASN A 84 -23.51 -2.75 7.70
N ILE A 85 -23.40 -1.58 8.34
CA ILE A 85 -23.64 -1.44 9.79
C ILE A 85 -25.11 -1.60 10.12
N MET A 86 -26.01 -1.09 9.28
CA MET A 86 -27.46 -1.30 9.45
C MET A 86 -27.83 -2.77 9.40
N GLN A 87 -27.32 -3.53 8.43
CA GLN A 87 -27.56 -4.97 8.32
C GLN A 87 -27.04 -5.74 9.55
N MET A 88 -25.86 -5.37 10.05
CA MET A 88 -25.34 -5.94 11.30
C MET A 88 -26.26 -5.64 12.49
N ALA A 89 -26.77 -4.41 12.58
CA ALA A 89 -27.65 -3.99 13.65
C ALA A 89 -29.01 -4.75 13.63
N GLU A 90 -29.48 -5.13 12.46
CA GLU A 90 -30.69 -5.98 12.35
C GLU A 90 -30.40 -7.46 12.72
N ILE A 91 -29.26 -8.02 12.33
CA ILE A 91 -28.86 -9.39 12.69
C ILE A 91 -28.64 -9.51 14.21
N LEU A 92 -27.99 -8.52 14.82
CA LEU A 92 -27.65 -8.53 16.26
C LEU A 92 -28.72 -7.91 17.15
N LYS A 93 -29.88 -7.54 16.60
CA LYS A 93 -30.98 -6.97 17.35
C LYS A 93 -31.45 -7.93 18.44
N ASP A 94 -31.61 -7.39 19.64
CA ASP A 94 -32.07 -8.13 20.82
C ASP A 94 -31.25 -9.39 21.17
N SER A 95 -29.99 -9.43 20.71
CA SER A 95 -29.09 -10.56 20.87
C SER A 95 -27.81 -10.15 21.64
N SER A 96 -26.93 -11.12 21.87
CA SER A 96 -25.62 -10.92 22.49
C SER A 96 -24.54 -11.64 21.70
N ILE A 97 -23.36 -11.03 21.59
CA ILE A 97 -22.16 -11.68 21.01
C ILE A 97 -21.50 -12.67 22.00
N GLY A 98 -22.14 -12.90 23.14
CA GLY A 98 -21.69 -13.80 24.19
C GLY A 98 -20.73 -13.17 25.21
N SER A 99 -20.42 -13.94 26.25
CA SER A 99 -19.51 -13.54 27.35
C SER A 99 -18.10 -14.16 27.21
N GLY A 100 -17.79 -14.73 26.03
CA GLY A 100 -16.50 -15.36 25.75
C GLY A 100 -15.40 -14.35 25.40
N SER A 101 -14.31 -14.88 24.87
CA SER A 101 -13.15 -14.06 24.43
C SER A 101 -13.34 -13.36 23.08
N PHE A 102 -14.42 -13.67 22.36
CA PHE A 102 -14.70 -13.05 21.06
C PHE A 102 -14.98 -11.54 21.22
N ALA A 103 -14.38 -10.73 20.36
CA ALA A 103 -14.56 -9.27 20.35
C ALA A 103 -15.02 -8.77 18.97
N LEU A 104 -15.94 -7.83 18.94
CA LEU A 104 -16.42 -7.16 17.73
C LEU A 104 -16.20 -5.65 17.83
N SER A 105 -15.44 -5.07 16.91
CA SER A 105 -15.25 -3.62 16.78
C SER A 105 -15.84 -3.10 15.49
N ILE A 106 -16.55 -1.96 15.58
CA ILE A 106 -17.23 -1.32 14.45
C ILE A 106 -16.80 0.14 14.33
N TYR A 107 -16.35 0.53 13.13
CA TYR A 107 -15.87 1.85 12.77
C TYR A 107 -16.66 2.39 11.58
N PRO A 108 -17.67 3.26 11.78
CA PRO A 108 -18.37 3.92 10.68
C PRO A 108 -17.39 4.66 9.77
N ALA A 109 -17.64 4.68 8.45
CA ALA A 109 -16.71 5.26 7.48
C ALA A 109 -16.55 6.78 7.60
N SER A 110 -17.52 7.48 8.21
CA SER A 110 -17.48 8.93 8.40
C SER A 110 -18.30 9.38 9.59
N GLN A 111 -18.03 10.62 10.05
CA GLN A 111 -18.79 11.26 11.12
C GLN A 111 -20.28 11.43 10.76
N PRO A 112 -20.67 11.89 9.55
CA PRO A 112 -22.09 11.94 9.15
C PRO A 112 -22.81 10.59 9.23
N MET A 113 -22.14 9.49 8.81
CA MET A 113 -22.69 8.15 8.94
C MET A 113 -22.89 7.76 10.41
N MET A 114 -21.91 8.06 11.25
CA MET A 114 -21.99 7.80 12.70
C MET A 114 -23.18 8.54 13.34
N ILE A 115 -23.39 9.80 12.98
CA ILE A 115 -24.55 10.60 13.45
C ILE A 115 -25.85 9.90 13.05
N LYS A 116 -26.02 9.57 11.77
CA LYS A 116 -27.26 8.95 11.28
C LYS A 116 -27.52 7.57 11.92
N LEU A 117 -26.47 6.75 12.09
CA LEU A 117 -26.56 5.46 12.78
C LEU A 117 -26.89 5.61 14.29
N THR A 118 -26.53 6.74 14.88
CA THR A 118 -26.92 7.09 16.26
C THR A 118 -28.38 7.49 16.33
N GLU A 119 -28.85 8.37 15.44
CA GLU A 119 -30.18 8.87 15.37
C GLU A 119 -31.23 7.77 15.17
N ASN A 120 -30.93 6.76 14.34
CA ASN A 120 -31.84 5.65 14.08
C ASN A 120 -31.72 4.47 15.09
N GLY A 121 -30.83 4.61 16.09
CA GLY A 121 -30.64 3.62 17.15
C GLY A 121 -29.80 2.39 16.74
N ALA A 122 -29.23 2.32 15.54
CA ALA A 122 -28.42 1.17 15.11
C ALA A 122 -27.21 0.96 16.00
N LEU A 123 -26.48 2.04 16.35
CA LEU A 123 -25.32 1.95 17.24
C LEU A 123 -25.72 1.50 18.65
N THR A 124 -26.87 1.93 19.14
CA THR A 124 -27.39 1.49 20.46
C THR A 124 -27.65 -0.02 20.47
N ARG A 125 -28.26 -0.55 19.40
CA ARG A 125 -28.52 -2.00 19.27
C ARG A 125 -27.20 -2.79 19.26
N LEU A 126 -26.21 -2.35 18.48
CA LEU A 126 -24.91 -3.00 18.40
C LEU A 126 -24.13 -2.96 19.72
N MET A 127 -24.14 -1.83 20.43
CA MET A 127 -23.54 -1.71 21.76
C MET A 127 -24.24 -2.62 22.78
N SER A 128 -25.56 -2.68 22.75
CA SER A 128 -26.34 -3.56 23.62
C SER A 128 -26.04 -5.04 23.37
N ALA A 129 -25.75 -5.42 22.12
CA ALA A 129 -25.29 -6.76 21.78
C ALA A 129 -23.85 -7.07 22.26
N GLY A 130 -23.06 -6.07 22.66
CA GLY A 130 -21.69 -6.23 23.16
C GLY A 130 -20.61 -5.76 22.17
N ALA A 131 -20.97 -5.15 21.03
CA ALA A 131 -19.98 -4.59 20.10
C ALA A 131 -19.36 -3.29 20.63
N THR A 132 -18.08 -3.07 20.33
CA THR A 132 -17.40 -1.80 20.61
C THR A 132 -17.50 -0.86 19.42
N ILE A 133 -18.13 0.31 19.61
CA ILE A 133 -18.22 1.35 18.59
C ILE A 133 -17.05 2.31 18.71
N ARG A 134 -16.41 2.60 17.58
CA ARG A 134 -15.26 3.51 17.48
C ARG A 134 -15.61 4.67 16.54
N SER A 135 -14.88 5.78 16.65
CA SER A 135 -14.96 6.88 15.69
C SER A 135 -14.43 6.46 14.32
N ALA A 136 -14.83 7.19 13.26
CA ALA A 136 -14.35 6.98 11.90
C ALA A 136 -12.81 7.04 11.85
N PHE A 137 -12.17 5.92 11.60
CA PHE A 137 -10.72 5.78 11.55
C PHE A 137 -10.30 4.57 10.74
N CYS A 138 -9.26 4.73 9.92
CA CYS A 138 -8.73 3.68 9.05
C CYS A 138 -7.77 2.71 9.76
N GLY A 139 -7.50 2.95 11.04
CA GLY A 139 -6.46 2.33 11.84
C GLY A 139 -6.32 0.82 11.73
N PRO A 140 -7.34 0.03 12.01
CA PRO A 140 -7.24 -1.44 11.95
C PRO A 140 -6.92 -2.00 10.57
N CYS A 141 -7.22 -1.25 9.48
CA CYS A 141 -6.87 -1.67 8.12
C CYS A 141 -5.36 -1.65 7.84
N PHE A 142 -4.56 -1.00 8.68
CA PHE A 142 -3.11 -0.90 8.54
C PHE A 142 -2.34 -1.10 9.87
N GLY A 143 -2.95 -1.76 10.84
CA GLY A 143 -2.29 -2.15 12.08
C GLY A 143 -2.20 -1.08 13.18
N ALA A 144 -2.97 0.00 13.08
CA ALA A 144 -3.06 1.02 14.12
C ALA A 144 -4.39 0.92 14.87
N GLY A 145 -4.54 -0.05 15.73
CA GLY A 145 -5.73 -0.36 16.52
C GLY A 145 -6.31 -1.73 16.18
N ASP A 146 -7.01 -2.32 17.13
CA ASP A 146 -7.59 -3.68 17.06
C ASP A 146 -6.62 -4.72 16.48
N VAL A 147 -5.34 -4.63 16.88
CA VAL A 147 -4.32 -5.62 16.54
C VAL A 147 -4.69 -6.93 17.22
N PRO A 148 -4.79 -8.05 16.47
CA PRO A 148 -5.10 -9.34 17.08
C PRO A 148 -3.98 -9.77 18.04
N ALA A 149 -4.34 -10.57 19.04
CA ALA A 149 -3.36 -11.22 19.90
C ALA A 149 -2.41 -12.11 19.06
N ASN A 150 -1.22 -12.41 19.60
CA ASN A 150 -0.29 -13.33 18.94
C ASN A 150 -0.97 -14.70 18.72
N GLY A 151 -0.94 -15.20 17.51
CA GLY A 151 -1.68 -16.40 17.08
C GLY A 151 -3.20 -16.20 16.97
N GLY A 152 -3.72 -14.99 17.14
CA GLY A 152 -5.15 -14.68 17.04
C GLY A 152 -5.65 -14.68 15.60
N PHE A 153 -6.89 -15.14 15.40
CA PHE A 153 -7.57 -15.09 14.09
C PHE A 153 -8.67 -14.03 14.11
N SER A 154 -8.54 -13.04 13.21
CA SER A 154 -9.46 -11.92 13.07
C SER A 154 -10.17 -11.97 11.72
N VAL A 155 -11.51 -11.92 11.71
CA VAL A 155 -12.29 -11.73 10.47
C VAL A 155 -12.62 -10.26 10.30
N ARG A 156 -12.44 -9.73 9.08
CA ARG A 156 -12.55 -8.29 8.83
C ARG A 156 -13.33 -7.97 7.57
N HIS A 157 -14.25 -7.05 7.66
CA HIS A 157 -14.73 -6.35 6.48
C HIS A 157 -13.86 -5.14 6.24
N SER A 158 -12.77 -5.36 5.51
CA SER A 158 -11.78 -4.35 5.13
C SER A 158 -11.23 -4.67 3.73
N THR A 159 -10.14 -4.04 3.32
CA THR A 159 -9.68 -4.13 1.92
C THR A 159 -8.53 -5.08 1.67
N ARG A 160 -7.79 -5.49 2.71
CA ARG A 160 -6.52 -6.25 2.58
C ARG A 160 -6.26 -7.12 3.81
N ASN A 161 -5.68 -8.29 3.56
CA ASN A 161 -5.23 -9.24 4.59
C ASN A 161 -3.79 -9.72 4.33
N PHE A 162 -2.96 -8.88 3.72
CA PHE A 162 -1.53 -9.18 3.52
C PHE A 162 -0.82 -9.39 4.86
N PRO A 163 0.30 -10.16 4.86
CA PRO A 163 1.04 -10.46 6.06
C PRO A 163 1.42 -9.20 6.86
N ASN A 164 1.27 -9.27 8.18
CA ASN A 164 1.67 -8.26 9.17
C ASN A 164 1.01 -6.87 9.00
N ARG A 165 0.07 -6.74 8.05
CA ARG A 165 -0.67 -5.50 7.85
C ARG A 165 -1.61 -5.17 9.02
N GLU A 166 -2.01 -6.15 9.78
CA GLU A 166 -2.83 -6.04 10.99
C GLU A 166 -2.07 -5.48 12.20
N GLY A 167 -0.74 -5.34 12.11
CA GLY A 167 0.12 -4.75 13.14
C GLY A 167 0.98 -5.74 13.92
N SER A 168 0.96 -7.03 13.59
CA SER A 168 1.91 -8.00 14.18
C SER A 168 3.34 -7.69 13.72
N LYS A 169 4.32 -8.03 14.58
CA LYS A 169 5.74 -7.78 14.37
C LYS A 169 6.53 -9.09 14.31
N PRO A 170 6.79 -9.64 13.14
CA PRO A 170 7.52 -10.90 13.00
C PRO A 170 8.93 -10.86 13.59
N SER A 171 9.59 -9.69 13.56
CA SER A 171 10.90 -9.49 14.20
C SER A 171 10.87 -9.75 15.73
N GLU A 172 9.70 -9.59 16.35
CA GLU A 172 9.44 -9.88 17.76
C GLU A 172 8.78 -11.25 17.97
N GLY A 173 8.73 -12.10 16.94
CA GLY A 173 8.12 -13.43 16.99
C GLY A 173 6.59 -13.42 17.01
N GLN A 174 5.96 -12.32 16.55
CA GLN A 174 4.52 -12.19 16.50
C GLN A 174 3.97 -12.59 15.15
N ILE A 175 2.84 -13.28 15.13
CA ILE A 175 2.01 -13.51 13.97
C ILE A 175 0.54 -13.39 14.34
N ALA A 176 -0.27 -12.80 13.45
CA ALA A 176 -1.72 -12.82 13.56
C ALA A 176 -2.32 -13.15 12.19
N TYR A 177 -3.51 -13.71 12.22
CA TYR A 177 -4.19 -14.22 11.05
C TYR A 177 -5.40 -13.33 10.76
N VAL A 178 -5.44 -12.73 9.57
CA VAL A 178 -6.57 -11.90 9.14
C VAL A 178 -7.22 -12.50 7.92
N ALA A 179 -8.51 -12.78 8.02
CA ALA A 179 -9.35 -13.12 6.87
C ALA A 179 -10.33 -12.00 6.54
N LEU A 180 -10.73 -11.90 5.27
CA LEU A 180 -11.75 -10.93 4.84
C LEU A 180 -13.09 -11.64 4.70
N MET A 181 -14.15 -10.99 5.17
CA MET A 181 -15.53 -11.47 5.08
C MET A 181 -16.48 -10.28 4.88
N ASP A 182 -17.70 -10.56 4.44
CA ASP A 182 -18.78 -9.57 4.42
C ASP A 182 -19.34 -9.27 5.82
N ALA A 183 -19.94 -8.09 5.98
CA ALA A 183 -20.44 -7.62 7.29
C ALA A 183 -21.58 -8.47 7.86
N ARG A 184 -22.41 -9.07 7.01
CA ARG A 184 -23.53 -9.93 7.46
C ARG A 184 -23.02 -11.24 8.03
N SER A 185 -22.06 -11.88 7.35
CA SER A 185 -21.42 -13.11 7.85
C SER A 185 -20.55 -12.85 9.10
N ILE A 186 -19.97 -11.66 9.23
CA ILE A 186 -19.31 -11.24 10.49
C ILE A 186 -20.33 -11.11 11.61
N ALA A 187 -21.51 -10.51 11.35
CA ALA A 187 -22.56 -10.41 12.36
C ALA A 187 -23.14 -11.78 12.74
N ALA A 188 -23.30 -12.71 11.77
CA ALA A 188 -23.71 -14.08 12.02
C ALA A 188 -22.68 -14.84 12.90
N THR A 189 -21.39 -14.66 12.60
CA THR A 189 -20.29 -15.19 13.43
C THR A 189 -20.32 -14.61 14.84
N ALA A 190 -20.59 -13.32 14.98
CA ALA A 190 -20.71 -12.65 16.28
C ALA A 190 -21.92 -13.16 17.07
N LEU A 191 -23.09 -13.31 16.42
CA LEU A 191 -24.31 -13.87 17.02
C LEU A 191 -24.06 -15.27 17.62
N ASN A 192 -23.20 -16.06 16.96
CA ASN A 192 -22.80 -17.39 17.42
C ASN A 192 -21.52 -17.37 18.31
N GLY A 193 -21.23 -16.26 18.98
CA GLY A 193 -20.15 -16.16 19.97
C GLY A 193 -18.75 -16.41 19.39
N GLY A 194 -18.53 -16.10 18.11
CA GLY A 194 -17.27 -16.29 17.40
C GLY A 194 -17.17 -17.59 16.59
N VAL A 195 -18.19 -18.44 16.59
CA VAL A 195 -18.23 -19.61 15.67
C VAL A 195 -18.43 -19.13 14.24
N LEU A 196 -17.49 -19.43 13.35
CA LEU A 196 -17.53 -18.99 11.95
C LEU A 196 -18.81 -19.44 11.25
N THR A 197 -19.64 -18.50 10.86
CA THR A 197 -20.99 -18.73 10.33
C THR A 197 -21.25 -17.85 9.11
N ALA A 198 -21.77 -18.42 8.04
CA ALA A 198 -22.28 -17.66 6.90
C ALA A 198 -23.60 -16.97 7.23
N ALA A 199 -23.83 -15.78 6.68
CA ALA A 199 -25.11 -15.09 6.88
C ALA A 199 -26.31 -15.88 6.35
N THR A 200 -26.10 -16.72 5.33
CA THR A 200 -27.11 -17.61 4.75
C THR A 200 -27.51 -18.77 5.66
N ASP A 201 -26.71 -19.07 6.70
CA ASP A 201 -26.97 -20.18 7.63
C ASP A 201 -27.83 -19.74 8.83
N LEU A 202 -28.20 -18.47 8.88
CA LEU A 202 -29.13 -17.96 9.91
C LEU A 202 -30.56 -18.45 9.61
N GLU A 203 -31.32 -18.80 10.67
CA GLU A 203 -32.74 -19.19 10.53
C GLU A 203 -33.57 -18.10 9.86
N ASN A 204 -33.26 -16.82 10.13
CA ASN A 204 -33.88 -15.66 9.53
C ASN A 204 -32.81 -14.75 8.94
N PRO A 205 -32.28 -15.07 7.74
CA PRO A 205 -31.31 -14.20 7.11
C PRO A 205 -31.94 -12.82 6.87
N PRO A 206 -31.18 -11.72 7.06
CA PRO A 206 -31.73 -10.39 6.85
C PRO A 206 -32.16 -10.25 5.39
N VAL A 207 -33.42 -9.92 5.19
CA VAL A 207 -33.91 -9.48 3.89
C VAL A 207 -33.24 -8.15 3.58
N ASP A 208 -32.91 -7.90 2.30
CA ASP A 208 -32.34 -6.62 1.90
C ASP A 208 -33.11 -5.47 2.52
N THR A 209 -32.45 -4.67 3.34
CA THR A 209 -33.04 -3.49 3.91
C THR A 209 -33.51 -2.58 2.79
N PRO A 210 -34.76 -2.08 2.81
CA PRO A 210 -35.23 -1.14 1.82
C PRO A 210 -34.30 0.04 1.70
N GLU A 211 -34.28 0.68 0.55
CA GLU A 211 -33.42 1.82 0.21
C GLU A 211 -33.22 2.75 1.41
N THR A 212 -31.99 3.05 1.61
CA THR A 212 -31.43 3.69 2.79
C THR A 212 -32.13 5.03 3.06
N ASP A 213 -32.64 5.21 4.25
CA ASP A 213 -33.00 6.51 4.80
C ASP A 213 -31.79 7.40 5.12
N TYR A 214 -30.63 7.05 4.55
CA TYR A 214 -29.40 7.81 4.78
C TYR A 214 -29.52 9.22 4.21
N SER A 215 -29.33 10.19 5.08
CA SER A 215 -29.21 11.60 4.73
C SER A 215 -27.86 12.11 5.20
N PHE A 216 -27.16 12.83 4.30
CA PHE A 216 -25.87 13.43 4.63
C PHE A 216 -26.06 14.62 5.57
N ASN A 217 -25.38 14.59 6.71
CA ASN A 217 -25.33 15.70 7.66
C ASN A 217 -24.00 16.44 7.50
N GLU A 218 -24.02 17.67 6.98
CA GLU A 218 -22.82 18.47 6.73
C GLU A 218 -22.25 19.15 7.98
N ALA A 219 -23.01 19.20 9.09
CA ALA A 219 -22.64 19.94 10.29
C ALA A 219 -21.21 19.66 10.82
N PRO A 220 -20.71 18.41 10.84
CA PRO A 220 -19.34 18.14 11.27
C PRO A 220 -18.28 18.88 10.45
N TYR A 221 -18.54 19.10 9.16
CA TYR A 221 -17.62 19.81 8.27
C TYR A 221 -17.78 21.33 8.40
N VAL A 222 -19.01 21.81 8.38
CA VAL A 222 -19.32 23.26 8.53
C VAL A 222 -18.77 23.83 9.84
N HIS A 223 -18.84 23.07 10.93
CA HIS A 223 -18.42 23.55 12.25
C HIS A 223 -16.94 23.35 12.54
N ARG A 224 -16.22 22.50 11.82
CA ARG A 224 -14.84 22.10 12.17
C ARG A 224 -13.82 22.31 11.09
N VAL A 225 -14.22 22.43 9.84
CA VAL A 225 -13.30 22.58 8.71
C VAL A 225 -13.33 24.02 8.24
N TYR A 226 -12.17 24.70 8.30
CA TYR A 226 -12.05 26.02 7.70
C TYR A 226 -12.22 25.92 6.17
N SER A 227 -13.12 26.72 5.63
CA SER A 227 -13.35 26.84 4.20
C SER A 227 -12.87 28.20 3.70
N GLY A 228 -11.71 28.21 3.06
CA GLY A 228 -11.15 29.38 2.37
C GLY A 228 -11.50 29.48 0.89
N PHE A 229 -12.33 28.57 0.37
CA PHE A 229 -12.70 28.54 -1.05
C PHE A 229 -13.29 29.88 -1.51
N GLY A 230 -12.73 30.45 -2.59
CA GLY A 230 -13.11 31.77 -3.11
C GLY A 230 -12.69 32.97 -2.25
N ARG A 231 -11.96 32.75 -1.15
CA ARG A 231 -11.42 33.80 -0.25
C ARG A 231 -9.95 33.54 0.08
N PRO A 232 -9.04 33.63 -0.93
CA PRO A 232 -7.63 33.41 -0.69
C PRO A 232 -7.07 34.51 0.23
N ASP A 233 -6.21 34.13 1.17
CA ASP A 233 -5.43 35.04 1.99
C ASP A 233 -3.95 34.91 1.63
N PRO A 234 -3.40 35.78 0.75
CA PRO A 234 -2.00 35.73 0.35
C PRO A 234 -1.01 36.04 1.48
N SER A 235 -1.49 36.59 2.59
CA SER A 235 -0.65 36.92 3.75
C SER A 235 -0.57 35.81 4.79
N ALA A 236 -1.37 34.72 4.62
CA ALA A 236 -1.35 33.59 5.53
C ALA A 236 -0.02 32.85 5.45
N GLU A 237 0.66 32.71 6.59
CA GLU A 237 1.88 31.92 6.69
C GLU A 237 1.57 30.43 6.86
N LEU A 238 2.36 29.59 6.17
CA LEU A 238 2.29 28.15 6.34
C LEU A 238 3.08 27.74 7.59
N VAL A 239 2.35 27.34 8.65
CA VAL A 239 2.95 26.83 9.89
C VAL A 239 2.80 25.30 9.93
N LEU A 240 3.92 24.59 9.85
CA LEU A 240 3.94 23.13 9.89
C LEU A 240 3.87 22.63 11.34
N GLY A 241 3.06 21.59 11.58
CA GLY A 241 3.00 20.90 12.87
C GLY A 241 4.27 20.07 13.17
N PRO A 242 4.41 19.52 14.40
CA PRO A 242 5.67 18.90 14.86
C PRO A 242 6.16 17.72 14.01
N ASN A 243 5.27 16.95 13.41
CA ASN A 243 5.60 15.78 12.56
C ASN A 243 5.33 16.05 11.08
N ILE A 244 5.14 17.29 10.68
CA ILE A 244 4.90 17.67 9.29
C ILE A 244 6.18 18.32 8.76
N ALA A 245 6.64 17.86 7.62
CA ALA A 245 7.77 18.45 6.90
C ALA A 245 7.38 18.64 5.44
N ASP A 246 7.95 19.66 4.83
CA ASP A 246 7.76 19.92 3.42
C ASP A 246 8.47 18.87 2.55
N TRP A 247 8.05 18.78 1.28
CA TRP A 247 8.68 17.93 0.31
C TRP A 247 10.06 18.49 -0.09
N PRO A 248 11.08 17.64 -0.23
CA PRO A 248 12.32 18.10 -0.83
C PRO A 248 12.10 18.51 -2.29
N GLU A 249 12.93 19.44 -2.76
CA GLU A 249 12.90 19.91 -4.15
C GLU A 249 12.90 18.73 -5.15
N GLN A 250 11.98 18.77 -6.10
CA GLN A 250 11.88 17.79 -7.18
C GLN A 250 12.49 18.35 -8.46
N ILE A 251 13.45 17.62 -9.01
CA ILE A 251 14.30 18.08 -10.11
C ILE A 251 13.69 17.65 -11.45
N PRO A 252 13.62 18.54 -12.44
CA PRO A 252 13.28 18.18 -13.82
C PRO A 252 14.18 17.08 -14.39
N LEU A 253 13.64 16.30 -15.34
CA LEU A 253 14.40 15.23 -15.98
C LEU A 253 15.64 15.81 -16.71
N PRO A 254 16.88 15.29 -16.46
CA PRO A 254 18.07 15.73 -17.16
C PRO A 254 18.16 15.21 -18.59
N GLU A 255 19.09 15.73 -19.39
CA GLU A 255 19.31 15.31 -20.79
C GLU A 255 19.70 13.83 -20.90
N ASN A 256 20.69 13.42 -20.11
CA ASN A 256 21.15 12.04 -20.01
C ASN A 256 21.03 11.61 -18.56
N LEU A 257 20.94 10.29 -18.30
CA LEU A 257 20.76 9.75 -16.97
C LEU A 257 21.71 8.59 -16.69
N MET A 258 22.45 8.68 -15.59
CA MET A 258 23.17 7.57 -14.99
C MET A 258 22.41 7.07 -13.77
N ILE A 259 21.96 5.83 -13.84
CA ILE A 259 21.09 5.21 -12.84
C ILE A 259 21.93 4.22 -12.04
N GLY A 260 21.93 4.34 -10.70
CA GLY A 260 22.49 3.32 -9.81
C GLY A 260 21.41 2.36 -9.31
N ILE A 261 21.58 1.07 -9.48
CA ILE A 261 20.66 0.07 -8.93
C ILE A 261 20.87 0.00 -7.43
N ALA A 262 19.90 0.51 -6.67
CA ALA A 262 19.97 0.53 -5.21
C ALA A 262 19.33 -0.70 -4.56
N SER A 263 18.42 -1.38 -5.25
CA SER A 263 17.82 -2.66 -4.84
C SER A 263 17.46 -3.50 -6.06
N ALA A 264 17.55 -4.83 -5.91
CA ALA A 264 17.15 -5.80 -6.93
C ALA A 264 16.32 -6.91 -6.28
N ILE A 265 15.06 -7.06 -6.73
CA ILE A 265 14.06 -7.96 -6.13
C ILE A 265 13.57 -8.94 -7.20
N TYR A 266 13.83 -10.21 -6.99
CA TYR A 266 13.50 -11.29 -7.93
C TYR A 266 12.25 -12.09 -7.53
N ASP A 267 11.51 -11.64 -6.51
CA ASP A 267 10.23 -12.25 -6.17
C ASP A 267 9.22 -12.04 -7.32
N PRO A 268 8.36 -13.03 -7.60
CA PRO A 268 7.39 -12.95 -8.69
C PRO A 268 6.49 -11.72 -8.61
N VAL A 269 6.18 -11.25 -7.40
CA VAL A 269 5.43 -10.01 -7.13
C VAL A 269 6.02 -9.33 -5.91
N THR A 270 6.20 -8.01 -5.98
CA THR A 270 6.60 -7.18 -4.83
C THR A 270 5.43 -6.29 -4.43
N THR A 271 4.98 -6.44 -3.20
CA THR A 271 3.86 -5.65 -2.66
C THR A 271 4.27 -4.22 -2.30
N THR A 272 3.30 -3.32 -2.25
CA THR A 272 3.55 -1.94 -1.78
C THR A 272 3.90 -1.89 -0.30
N ASP A 273 3.49 -2.88 0.51
CA ASP A 273 3.87 -2.98 1.93
C ASP A 273 5.32 -3.48 2.12
N GLU A 274 5.88 -4.22 1.17
CA GLU A 274 7.31 -4.51 1.12
C GLU A 274 8.13 -3.30 0.68
N LEU A 275 7.61 -2.51 -0.27
CA LEU A 275 8.23 -1.26 -0.71
C LEU A 275 8.22 -0.20 0.40
N ILE A 276 7.12 -0.08 1.15
CA ILE A 276 6.98 0.81 2.31
C ILE A 276 6.03 0.20 3.34
N PRO A 277 6.49 -0.17 4.55
CA PRO A 277 5.66 -0.83 5.56
C PRO A 277 4.64 0.15 6.15
N SER A 278 3.44 0.19 5.59
CA SER A 278 2.43 1.21 5.86
C SER A 278 1.90 1.21 7.30
N GLY A 279 1.92 0.08 8.00
CA GLY A 279 1.53 -0.03 9.42
C GLY A 279 2.52 0.69 10.34
N GLU A 280 3.80 0.34 10.26
CA GLU A 280 4.86 0.89 11.13
C GLU A 280 5.11 2.38 10.88
N THR A 281 4.85 2.85 9.67
CA THR A 281 5.19 4.21 9.23
C THR A 281 4.00 5.17 9.28
N SER A 282 2.87 4.73 9.80
CA SER A 282 1.62 5.52 9.81
C SER A 282 1.77 6.91 10.43
N SER A 283 2.62 7.04 11.46
CA SER A 283 2.87 8.32 12.16
C SER A 283 3.72 9.31 11.36
N TYR A 284 4.36 8.88 10.28
CA TYR A 284 5.30 9.72 9.51
C TYR A 284 4.77 10.12 8.13
N ARG A 285 3.50 9.86 7.83
CA ARG A 285 2.91 10.12 6.50
C ARG A 285 2.97 11.57 6.06
N SER A 286 2.99 12.50 6.99
CA SER A 286 3.15 13.94 6.71
C SER A 286 4.59 14.43 6.81
N ASN A 287 5.57 13.51 6.88
CA ASN A 287 6.99 13.83 6.90
C ASN A 287 7.72 12.97 5.84
N PRO A 288 7.79 13.43 4.59
CA PRO A 288 8.31 12.65 3.47
C PRO A 288 9.71 12.09 3.69
N VAL A 289 10.60 12.91 4.27
CA VAL A 289 11.99 12.51 4.52
C VAL A 289 12.08 11.42 5.58
N LYS A 290 11.31 11.57 6.68
CA LYS A 290 11.26 10.56 7.73
C LYS A 290 10.59 9.28 7.25
N LEU A 291 9.49 9.40 6.51
CA LEU A 291 8.81 8.26 5.91
C LEU A 291 9.72 7.47 4.96
N ALA A 292 10.45 8.18 4.10
CA ALA A 292 11.34 7.56 3.12
C ALA A 292 12.46 6.72 3.78
N SER A 293 12.87 7.04 5.02
CA SER A 293 13.88 6.24 5.74
C SER A 293 13.44 4.80 6.07
N PHE A 294 12.18 4.45 5.85
CA PHE A 294 11.63 3.10 6.02
C PHE A 294 11.43 2.34 4.69
N THR A 295 11.80 2.93 3.56
CA THR A 295 11.65 2.29 2.24
C THR A 295 12.42 0.97 2.21
N LEU A 296 11.73 -0.11 1.82
CA LEU A 296 12.27 -1.48 1.75
C LEU A 296 12.84 -2.02 3.07
N SER A 297 12.57 -1.39 4.21
CA SER A 297 13.19 -1.74 5.50
C SER A 297 13.01 -3.22 5.91
N ARG A 298 11.95 -3.87 5.44
CA ARG A 298 11.69 -5.30 5.70
C ARG A 298 12.27 -6.22 4.63
N LYS A 299 12.39 -5.73 3.38
CA LYS A 299 12.78 -6.54 2.23
C LYS A 299 14.27 -6.42 1.91
N ASP A 300 14.78 -5.20 1.97
CA ASP A 300 16.16 -4.85 1.67
C ASP A 300 16.61 -3.68 2.57
N PRO A 301 16.97 -3.96 3.83
CA PRO A 301 17.31 -2.93 4.82
C PRO A 301 18.46 -2.00 4.40
N GLU A 302 19.32 -2.43 3.49
CA GLU A 302 20.47 -1.64 3.01
C GLU A 302 20.08 -0.65 1.88
N TYR A 303 18.87 -0.79 1.31
CA TYR A 303 18.41 0.04 0.20
C TYR A 303 18.55 1.54 0.48
N VAL A 304 18.10 2.00 1.63
CA VAL A 304 18.12 3.43 2.00
C VAL A 304 19.53 3.99 1.97
N GLY A 305 20.50 3.25 2.53
CA GLY A 305 21.91 3.64 2.53
C GLY A 305 22.50 3.75 1.11
N ARG A 306 22.20 2.75 0.26
CA ARG A 306 22.65 2.76 -1.14
C ARG A 306 22.01 3.88 -1.96
N ALA A 307 20.70 4.12 -1.80
CA ALA A 307 20.00 5.20 -2.49
C ALA A 307 20.53 6.58 -2.05
N GLN A 308 20.79 6.77 -0.76
CA GLN A 308 21.38 8.01 -0.22
C GLN A 308 22.81 8.24 -0.75
N ALA A 309 23.63 7.20 -0.90
CA ALA A 309 24.95 7.32 -1.49
C ALA A 309 24.85 7.83 -2.94
N VAL A 310 23.97 7.26 -3.76
CA VAL A 310 23.72 7.73 -5.14
C VAL A 310 23.20 9.18 -5.15
N ARG A 311 22.25 9.52 -4.25
CA ARG A 311 21.74 10.89 -4.11
C ARG A 311 22.84 11.89 -3.75
N SER A 312 23.78 11.51 -2.91
CA SER A 312 24.90 12.38 -2.52
C SER A 312 25.78 12.75 -3.73
N LEU A 313 25.98 11.83 -4.68
CA LEU A 313 26.68 12.11 -5.94
C LEU A 313 25.93 13.11 -6.82
N GLU A 314 24.58 13.01 -6.88
CA GLU A 314 23.75 13.99 -7.60
C GLU A 314 23.83 15.38 -6.95
N LEU A 315 23.81 15.45 -5.61
CA LEU A 315 23.94 16.73 -4.90
C LEU A 315 25.33 17.36 -5.15
N GLU A 316 26.39 16.55 -5.13
CA GLU A 316 27.73 17.01 -5.51
C GLU A 316 27.75 17.54 -6.95
N ARG A 317 27.25 16.73 -7.91
CA ARG A 317 27.17 17.10 -9.32
C ARG A 317 26.44 18.44 -9.52
N ARG A 318 25.31 18.64 -8.83
CA ARG A 318 24.55 19.91 -8.90
C ARG A 318 25.34 21.08 -8.34
N SER A 319 26.01 20.89 -7.20
CA SER A 319 26.85 21.93 -6.60
C SER A 319 28.01 22.39 -7.48
N LEU A 320 28.47 21.50 -8.39
CA LEU A 320 29.50 21.81 -9.38
C LEU A 320 28.94 22.60 -10.58
N ASN A 321 27.64 22.42 -10.87
CA ASN A 321 26.96 23.11 -11.99
C ASN A 321 26.38 24.47 -11.57
N ASP A 322 26.14 24.70 -10.29
CA ASP A 322 25.69 26.00 -9.78
C ASP A 322 26.80 27.02 -9.86
N ASN A 323 26.61 28.02 -10.74
CA ASN A 323 27.54 29.14 -10.97
C ASN A 323 27.69 30.10 -9.75
N SER A 324 27.26 29.71 -8.55
CA SER A 324 27.28 30.54 -7.34
C SER A 324 28.67 30.62 -6.68
N GLY A 325 29.69 30.95 -7.43
CA GLY A 325 30.86 31.66 -6.90
C GLY A 325 32.11 30.88 -6.49
N VAL A 326 32.23 29.57 -6.75
CA VAL A 326 33.51 28.84 -6.55
C VAL A 326 34.01 28.24 -7.89
N SER A 327 34.64 29.09 -8.68
CA SER A 327 35.33 28.67 -9.90
C SER A 327 36.51 27.70 -9.54
N GLY A 328 36.49 26.50 -10.11
CA GLY A 328 37.62 25.56 -10.03
C GLY A 328 37.39 24.28 -9.19
N ARG A 329 36.21 24.02 -8.67
CA ARG A 329 35.94 22.76 -7.99
C ARG A 329 35.88 21.62 -9.01
N LYS A 330 36.63 20.54 -8.78
CA LYS A 330 36.62 19.34 -9.64
C LYS A 330 35.69 18.27 -9.05
N PRO A 331 35.07 17.43 -9.90
CA PRO A 331 34.36 16.26 -9.44
C PRO A 331 35.21 15.36 -8.55
N SER A 332 34.60 14.78 -7.53
CA SER A 332 35.28 13.76 -6.71
C SER A 332 35.63 12.52 -7.53
N PRO A 333 36.62 11.72 -7.10
CA PRO A 333 36.90 10.43 -7.73
C PRO A 333 35.65 9.54 -7.81
N GLN A 334 34.83 9.51 -6.76
CA GLN A 334 33.61 8.71 -6.69
C GLN A 334 32.59 9.16 -7.74
N LEU A 335 32.37 10.46 -7.88
CA LEU A 335 31.47 11.01 -8.90
C LEU A 335 31.97 10.69 -10.31
N THR A 336 33.29 10.82 -10.55
CA THR A 336 33.93 10.54 -11.84
C THR A 336 33.79 9.05 -12.21
N GLU A 337 34.06 8.16 -11.26
CA GLU A 337 33.90 6.71 -11.42
C GLU A 337 32.43 6.34 -11.68
N PHE A 338 31.50 6.91 -10.90
CA PHE A 338 30.09 6.61 -11.06
C PHE A 338 29.56 6.99 -12.44
N LEU A 339 29.99 8.14 -12.97
CA LEU A 339 29.59 8.63 -14.29
C LEU A 339 30.24 7.87 -15.45
N ASP A 340 31.24 7.03 -15.20
CA ASP A 340 31.86 6.13 -16.18
C ASP A 340 32.30 6.85 -17.48
N GLY A 341 32.87 8.04 -17.32
CA GLY A 341 33.37 8.87 -18.42
C GLY A 341 32.33 9.82 -19.05
N ASN A 342 31.09 9.82 -18.56
CA ASN A 342 30.07 10.76 -19.02
C ASN A 342 30.24 12.15 -18.37
N ASP A 343 29.85 13.20 -19.11
CA ASP A 343 29.97 14.58 -18.65
C ASP A 343 28.94 14.91 -17.54
N TYR A 344 29.45 15.21 -16.34
CA TYR A 344 28.63 15.58 -15.18
C TYR A 344 27.70 16.80 -15.43
N ARG A 345 27.99 17.63 -16.41
CA ARG A 345 27.18 18.81 -16.74
C ARG A 345 25.87 18.45 -17.41
N THR A 346 25.86 17.37 -18.18
CA THR A 346 24.69 16.95 -19.00
C THR A 346 24.08 15.64 -18.51
N CYS A 347 24.79 14.87 -17.69
CA CYS A 347 24.32 13.58 -17.19
C CYS A 347 23.89 13.68 -15.72
N GLY A 348 22.58 13.64 -15.47
CA GLY A 348 22.04 13.54 -14.12
C GLY A 348 22.21 12.16 -13.53
N ILE A 349 22.15 12.09 -12.20
CA ILE A 349 22.34 10.86 -11.43
C ILE A 349 21.10 10.57 -10.60
N GLY A 350 20.69 9.29 -10.52
CA GLY A 350 19.63 8.87 -9.61
C GLY A 350 19.65 7.37 -9.36
N SER A 351 18.91 6.96 -8.34
CA SER A 351 18.78 5.55 -7.99
C SER A 351 17.57 4.88 -8.67
N ALA A 352 17.61 3.55 -8.74
CA ALA A 352 16.48 2.73 -9.16
C ALA A 352 16.28 1.54 -8.22
N VAL A 353 15.03 1.11 -8.15
CA VAL A 353 14.64 -0.23 -7.72
C VAL A 353 14.41 -1.08 -8.96
N PHE A 354 15.11 -2.20 -9.06
CA PHE A 354 14.79 -3.27 -9.97
C PHE A 354 13.87 -4.27 -9.27
N ALA A 355 12.76 -4.65 -9.88
CA ALA A 355 11.88 -5.69 -9.36
C ALA A 355 11.07 -6.34 -10.48
N LEU A 356 10.84 -7.65 -10.45
CA LEU A 356 10.14 -8.34 -11.54
C LEU A 356 8.74 -7.79 -11.74
N LYS A 357 7.93 -7.68 -10.67
CA LYS A 357 6.55 -7.19 -10.76
C LYS A 357 6.17 -6.37 -9.53
N PRO A 358 6.62 -5.10 -9.41
CA PRO A 358 6.36 -4.27 -8.24
C PRO A 358 4.97 -3.65 -8.25
N GLY A 359 4.45 -3.36 -7.03
CA GLY A 359 3.35 -2.44 -6.83
C GLY A 359 1.98 -3.05 -6.60
N ASP A 360 1.89 -4.30 -6.15
CA ASP A 360 0.63 -4.85 -5.65
C ASP A 360 0.33 -4.31 -4.25
N GLY A 361 -0.89 -3.84 -4.03
CA GLY A 361 -1.30 -3.32 -2.73
C GLY A 361 -1.94 -1.93 -2.77
N SER A 362 -2.06 -1.26 -1.62
CA SER A 362 -2.77 0.01 -1.46
C SER A 362 -1.88 1.23 -1.19
N ALA A 363 -0.68 1.06 -0.62
CA ALA A 363 0.25 2.16 -0.29
C ALA A 363 1.08 2.63 -1.51
N ARG A 364 0.46 2.72 -2.69
CA ARG A 364 1.15 2.94 -3.99
C ARG A 364 1.83 4.28 -4.09
N GLU A 365 1.17 5.31 -3.58
CA GLU A 365 1.69 6.67 -3.58
C GLU A 365 2.98 6.73 -2.75
N GLN A 366 2.94 6.28 -1.49
CA GLN A 366 4.11 6.29 -0.60
C GLN A 366 5.22 5.36 -1.08
N ALA A 367 4.87 4.23 -1.70
CA ALA A 367 5.86 3.33 -2.30
C ALA A 367 6.66 4.00 -3.44
N ALA A 368 6.07 4.94 -4.18
CA ALA A 368 6.73 5.71 -5.22
C ALA A 368 7.41 6.97 -4.65
N SER A 369 6.68 7.79 -3.87
CA SER A 369 7.20 9.06 -3.33
C SER A 369 8.43 8.87 -2.44
N CYS A 370 8.45 7.82 -1.62
CA CYS A 370 9.59 7.53 -0.75
C CYS A 370 10.88 7.23 -1.55
N GLN A 371 10.77 6.50 -2.65
CA GLN A 371 11.90 6.28 -3.55
C GLN A 371 12.38 7.60 -4.16
N ARG A 372 11.45 8.45 -4.61
CA ARG A 372 11.77 9.76 -5.17
C ARG A 372 12.48 10.66 -4.17
N VAL A 373 12.01 10.71 -2.93
CA VAL A 373 12.64 11.47 -1.82
C VAL A 373 14.09 11.02 -1.58
N LEU A 374 14.38 9.74 -1.76
CA LEU A 374 15.73 9.17 -1.64
C LEU A 374 16.59 9.35 -2.91
N GLY A 375 16.08 10.05 -3.93
CA GLY A 375 16.80 10.28 -5.18
C GLY A 375 16.49 9.25 -6.28
N GLY A 376 15.39 8.50 -6.14
CA GLY A 376 14.89 7.60 -7.16
C GLY A 376 14.47 8.34 -8.43
N VAL A 377 14.88 7.85 -9.60
CA VAL A 377 14.57 8.44 -10.91
C VAL A 377 13.80 7.49 -11.82
N CYS A 378 13.80 6.22 -11.50
CA CYS A 378 13.03 5.22 -12.24
C CYS A 378 12.78 3.97 -11.39
N ASN A 379 11.85 3.14 -11.85
CA ASN A 379 11.85 1.70 -11.59
C ASN A 379 12.19 0.97 -12.89
N ILE A 380 12.85 -0.18 -12.79
CA ILE A 380 13.08 -1.10 -13.90
C ILE A 380 12.41 -2.42 -13.53
N ALA A 381 11.47 -2.89 -14.35
CA ALA A 381 10.65 -4.06 -14.04
C ALA A 381 10.49 -4.96 -15.26
N SER A 382 10.11 -6.22 -15.09
CA SER A 382 9.58 -7.03 -16.20
C SER A 382 8.17 -6.56 -16.55
N ASP A 383 7.35 -6.27 -15.54
CA ASP A 383 6.00 -5.71 -15.68
C ASP A 383 5.60 -5.01 -14.37
N TYR A 384 4.50 -4.29 -14.36
CA TYR A 384 3.94 -3.65 -13.16
C TYR A 384 2.72 -4.42 -12.66
N ALA A 385 2.69 -4.76 -11.37
CA ALA A 385 1.58 -5.48 -10.76
C ALA A 385 0.24 -4.73 -10.91
N THR A 386 0.27 -3.40 -10.87
CA THR A 386 -0.91 -2.56 -11.08
C THR A 386 -0.60 -1.31 -11.87
N LYS A 387 -1.52 -0.92 -12.78
CA LYS A 387 -1.47 0.37 -13.48
C LYS A 387 -1.41 1.55 -12.49
N ARG A 388 -2.04 1.43 -11.32
CA ARG A 388 -2.08 2.49 -10.30
C ARG A 388 -0.72 2.76 -9.68
N TYR A 389 0.09 1.72 -9.41
CA TYR A 389 1.45 1.94 -8.92
C TYR A 389 2.31 2.60 -9.99
N ARG A 390 2.25 2.12 -11.24
CA ARG A 390 2.94 2.73 -12.39
C ARG A 390 2.58 4.21 -12.55
N SER A 391 1.29 4.58 -12.42
CA SER A 391 0.86 5.99 -12.47
C SER A 391 1.45 6.81 -11.32
N ASN A 392 1.59 6.24 -10.12
CA ASN A 392 2.26 6.96 -9.02
C ASN A 392 3.76 7.15 -9.27
N VAL A 393 4.44 6.18 -9.89
CA VAL A 393 5.84 6.35 -10.33
C VAL A 393 5.95 7.55 -11.28
N ILE A 394 5.05 7.66 -12.26
CA ILE A 394 4.97 8.78 -13.20
C ILE A 394 4.67 10.10 -12.48
N ASN A 395 3.68 10.13 -11.59
CA ASN A 395 3.29 11.35 -10.86
C ASN A 395 4.43 11.93 -10.01
N TRP A 396 5.35 11.07 -9.55
CA TRP A 396 6.57 11.48 -8.87
C TRP A 396 7.75 11.73 -9.81
N GLY A 397 7.50 11.87 -11.12
CA GLY A 397 8.51 12.21 -12.12
C GLY A 397 9.54 11.11 -12.35
N MET A 398 9.23 9.88 -11.94
CA MET A 398 10.09 8.73 -12.18
C MET A 398 9.69 7.97 -13.45
N LEU A 399 10.68 7.42 -14.14
CA LEU A 399 10.50 6.66 -15.37
C LEU A 399 10.06 5.22 -15.03
N PRO A 400 8.89 4.77 -15.50
CA PRO A 400 8.41 3.41 -15.27
C PRO A 400 8.91 2.47 -16.36
N PHE A 401 10.21 2.20 -16.40
CA PHE A 401 10.79 1.32 -17.41
C PHE A 401 10.34 -0.13 -17.26
N THR A 402 10.16 -0.79 -18.41
CA THR A 402 10.13 -2.25 -18.47
C THR A 402 11.30 -2.76 -19.31
N LEU A 403 11.79 -3.94 -18.95
CA LEU A 403 12.90 -4.62 -19.59
C LEU A 403 12.49 -6.05 -19.94
N ASP A 404 12.55 -6.39 -21.22
CA ASP A 404 12.27 -7.74 -21.68
C ASP A 404 13.35 -8.70 -21.16
N ASP A 405 12.99 -9.94 -20.81
CA ASP A 405 13.89 -10.95 -20.26
C ASP A 405 14.73 -10.47 -19.07
N ALA A 406 14.18 -9.56 -18.26
CA ALA A 406 14.87 -8.84 -17.20
C ALA A 406 15.64 -9.74 -16.22
N GLU A 407 15.14 -10.94 -15.93
CA GLU A 407 15.81 -11.93 -15.08
C GLU A 407 17.17 -12.40 -15.66
N SER A 408 17.26 -12.49 -16.98
CA SER A 408 18.46 -13.02 -17.67
C SER A 408 19.69 -12.13 -17.50
N TYR A 409 19.49 -10.84 -17.19
CA TYR A 409 20.61 -9.90 -17.02
C TYR A 409 21.28 -10.00 -15.65
N GLY A 410 20.65 -10.66 -14.66
CA GLY A 410 21.21 -10.82 -13.32
C GLY A 410 21.52 -9.48 -12.64
N ILE A 411 20.63 -8.48 -12.81
CA ILE A 411 20.82 -7.12 -12.27
C ILE A 411 20.93 -7.18 -10.74
N ALA A 412 21.93 -6.49 -10.19
CA ALA A 412 22.24 -6.49 -8.76
C ALA A 412 22.44 -5.07 -8.20
N PRO A 413 22.29 -4.88 -6.88
CA PRO A 413 22.67 -3.61 -6.25
C PRO A 413 24.14 -3.27 -6.53
N GLY A 414 24.36 -2.00 -6.93
CA GLY A 414 25.68 -1.51 -7.36
C GLY A 414 25.88 -1.49 -8.87
N ASP A 415 25.09 -2.22 -9.65
CA ASP A 415 25.06 -2.08 -11.11
C ASP A 415 24.58 -0.68 -11.51
N ARG A 416 24.97 -0.26 -12.72
CA ARG A 416 24.59 1.04 -13.26
C ARG A 416 23.94 0.88 -14.64
N VAL A 417 23.04 1.81 -14.95
CA VAL A 417 22.42 1.88 -16.28
C VAL A 417 22.56 3.30 -16.81
N TYR A 418 23.21 3.44 -17.93
CA TYR A 418 23.33 4.72 -18.64
C TYR A 418 22.24 4.83 -19.71
N VAL A 419 21.45 5.92 -19.66
CA VAL A 419 20.39 6.21 -20.63
C VAL A 419 20.70 7.55 -21.30
N PRO A 420 21.27 7.54 -22.52
CA PRO A 420 21.55 8.76 -23.27
C PRO A 420 20.27 9.37 -23.81
N ASN A 421 20.24 10.71 -23.94
CA ASN A 421 19.18 11.50 -24.57
C ASN A 421 17.77 11.18 -24.03
N VAL A 422 17.63 10.79 -22.76
CA VAL A 422 16.36 10.37 -22.17
C VAL A 422 15.32 11.49 -22.23
N ARG A 423 15.72 12.74 -21.97
CA ARG A 423 14.82 13.90 -22.04
C ARG A 423 14.30 14.11 -23.49
N LYS A 424 15.19 14.08 -24.46
CA LYS A 424 14.81 14.20 -25.88
C LYS A 424 13.87 13.07 -26.32
N ALA A 425 14.16 11.83 -25.93
CA ALA A 425 13.33 10.67 -26.24
C ALA A 425 11.89 10.81 -25.69
N LEU A 426 11.74 11.35 -24.47
CA LEU A 426 10.41 11.63 -23.90
C LEU A 426 9.68 12.73 -24.67
N ILE A 427 10.36 13.81 -25.03
CA ILE A 427 9.75 14.92 -25.81
C ILE A 427 9.25 14.39 -27.16
N GLU A 428 10.03 13.57 -27.83
CA GLU A 428 9.68 12.96 -29.11
C GLU A 428 8.63 11.84 -29.01
N GLY A 429 8.32 11.38 -27.79
CA GLY A 429 7.36 10.32 -27.55
C GLY A 429 7.88 8.91 -27.86
N ASN A 430 9.20 8.73 -27.83
CA ASN A 430 9.81 7.42 -28.03
C ASN A 430 9.43 6.47 -26.90
N THR A 431 9.01 5.27 -27.26
CA THR A 431 8.61 4.21 -26.31
C THR A 431 9.70 3.18 -26.04
N LYS A 432 10.81 3.24 -26.78
CA LYS A 432 11.98 2.38 -26.63
C LYS A 432 13.22 3.24 -26.57
N LEU A 433 14.01 3.07 -25.53
CA LEU A 433 15.25 3.80 -25.29
C LEU A 433 16.42 2.82 -25.28
N GLN A 434 17.45 3.12 -26.05
CA GLN A 434 18.72 2.41 -25.97
C GLN A 434 19.42 2.81 -24.66
N ALA A 435 19.95 1.83 -23.94
CA ALA A 435 20.65 2.04 -22.70
C ALA A 435 21.81 1.05 -22.56
N THR A 436 22.76 1.38 -21.70
CA THR A 436 23.91 0.50 -21.43
C THR A 436 23.87 0.06 -19.97
N LEU A 437 23.72 -1.24 -19.73
CA LEU A 437 23.89 -1.85 -18.41
C LEU A 437 25.38 -2.05 -18.13
N ILE A 438 25.85 -1.58 -16.96
CA ILE A 438 27.27 -1.61 -16.54
C ILE A 438 27.35 -2.44 -15.25
N GLN A 439 27.99 -3.62 -15.35
CA GLN A 439 28.12 -4.62 -14.27
C GLN A 439 29.59 -4.99 -14.07
N GLY A 440 30.20 -4.59 -12.97
CA GLY A 440 31.60 -4.88 -12.70
C GLY A 440 32.58 -4.45 -13.81
N GLY A 441 32.24 -3.38 -14.55
CA GLY A 441 33.00 -2.88 -15.69
C GLY A 441 32.60 -3.49 -17.05
N LYS A 442 31.84 -4.58 -17.09
CA LYS A 442 31.22 -5.10 -18.31
C LYS A 442 30.08 -4.21 -18.77
N ARG A 443 30.02 -3.90 -20.04
CA ARG A 443 28.96 -3.11 -20.67
C ARG A 443 28.11 -4.01 -21.57
N THR A 444 26.78 -3.92 -21.41
CA THR A 444 25.81 -4.68 -22.20
C THR A 444 24.73 -3.71 -22.69
N GLU A 445 24.52 -3.68 -24.01
CA GLU A 445 23.44 -2.87 -24.58
C GLU A 445 22.11 -3.51 -24.28
N ILE A 446 21.16 -2.69 -23.79
CA ILE A 446 19.80 -3.09 -23.44
C ILE A 446 18.79 -2.11 -24.03
N VAL A 447 17.55 -2.55 -24.14
CA VAL A 447 16.43 -1.68 -24.57
C VAL A 447 15.44 -1.54 -23.42
N LEU A 448 15.31 -0.32 -22.90
CA LEU A 448 14.31 0.00 -21.90
C LEU A 448 13.03 0.45 -22.60
N ASN A 449 11.90 -0.17 -22.25
CA ASN A 449 10.61 0.15 -22.80
C ASN A 449 9.83 1.12 -21.89
N LEU A 450 9.04 2.03 -22.50
CA LEU A 450 8.09 2.94 -21.84
C LEU A 450 6.69 2.75 -22.45
N PRO A 451 6.02 1.61 -22.24
CA PRO A 451 4.77 1.33 -22.91
C PRO A 451 3.62 2.20 -22.39
N GLY A 452 2.80 2.73 -23.30
CA GLY A 452 1.52 3.38 -23.00
C GLY A 452 1.63 4.65 -22.14
N ILE A 453 2.66 5.47 -22.30
CA ILE A 453 2.78 6.80 -21.68
C ILE A 453 2.07 7.85 -22.53
N SER A 454 1.09 8.55 -21.94
CA SER A 454 0.38 9.67 -22.59
C SER A 454 1.28 10.92 -22.68
N LYS A 455 0.82 11.93 -23.45
CA LYS A 455 1.53 13.21 -23.53
C LYS A 455 1.64 13.88 -22.16
N ASP A 456 0.53 13.95 -21.42
CA ASP A 456 0.49 14.60 -20.09
C ASP A 456 1.39 13.88 -19.09
N GLU A 457 1.43 12.54 -19.12
CA GLU A 457 2.36 11.75 -18.28
C GLU A 457 3.83 12.04 -18.62
N ARG A 458 4.17 12.24 -19.91
CA ARG A 458 5.52 12.67 -20.30
C ARG A 458 5.85 14.07 -19.78
N ASP A 459 4.92 15.00 -19.89
CA ASP A 459 5.10 16.37 -19.42
C ASP A 459 5.30 16.42 -17.90
N ILE A 460 4.60 15.57 -17.13
CA ILE A 460 4.81 15.41 -15.68
C ILE A 460 6.22 14.91 -15.36
N ILE A 461 6.70 13.89 -16.08
CA ILE A 461 8.08 13.37 -15.89
C ILE A 461 9.11 14.43 -16.24
N LEU A 462 8.92 15.15 -17.35
CA LEU A 462 9.80 16.24 -17.79
C LEU A 462 9.87 17.38 -16.78
N ALA A 463 8.75 17.71 -16.11
CA ALA A 463 8.68 18.71 -15.04
C ALA A 463 9.30 18.24 -13.72
N GLY A 464 9.56 16.94 -13.56
CA GLY A 464 10.15 16.34 -12.36
C GLY A 464 9.14 15.77 -11.37
N CYS A 465 7.89 16.21 -11.38
CA CYS A 465 6.75 15.59 -10.69
C CYS A 465 5.45 16.34 -11.01
N LEU A 466 4.32 15.76 -10.61
CA LEU A 466 2.99 16.34 -10.79
C LEU A 466 2.83 17.70 -10.09
N ILE A 467 3.49 17.89 -8.92
CA ILE A 467 3.45 19.16 -8.17
C ILE A 467 4.09 20.27 -9.02
N ASN A 468 5.26 20.03 -9.59
CA ASN A 468 5.95 20.98 -10.46
C ASN A 468 5.15 21.28 -11.74
N TYR A 469 4.55 20.23 -12.32
CA TYR A 469 3.72 20.37 -13.51
C TYR A 469 2.57 21.35 -13.26
N TYR A 470 1.81 21.17 -12.20
CA TYR A 470 0.72 22.10 -11.88
C TYR A 470 1.16 23.47 -11.35
N ALA A 471 2.38 23.60 -10.86
CA ALA A 471 2.90 24.92 -10.48
C ALA A 471 3.17 25.82 -11.70
N THR A 472 3.27 25.27 -12.90
CA THR A 472 3.58 25.98 -14.15
C THR A 472 2.42 25.99 -15.15
N HIS A 473 1.33 25.28 -14.89
CA HIS A 473 0.11 25.17 -15.67
C HIS A 473 -1.13 25.56 -14.85
#